data_4f86241cb9c23d4de52b18d5be0a2ef1
#
_entry.id   4f86241cb9c23d4de52b18d5be0a2ef1
#
_cell.length_a   1.000
_cell.length_b   1.000
_cell.length_c   1.000
_cell.angle_alpha   90.00
_cell.angle_beta   90.00
_cell.angle_gamma   90.00
#
_symmetry.space_group_name_H-M   'P 1'
#
loop_
_entity.id
_entity.type
_entity.pdbx_description
1 polymer ?
#
loop_
_entity_poly.entity_id
_entity_poly.type
_entity_poly.pdbx_seq_one_letter_code
_entity_poly.pdbx_strand_id
1 'polypeptide(L)'
;MLRGYFEAVEAPEEPEVEEYAIAEILGVMIYRNGELITKQPVEGEAYTDKKGVLGDEYCVQVVYGGAMDTTYYAMSEADCTEAEYIIDCIAPEKLFGQYQYNEDGTFGAQLIWPYSNATTEWLYYDNGVNEDGIGGPASFMWGVMFPSNAISAYDGQFLTKVALFDFAQSTGDINIYYGGSTAPGTLVHTQPYTGTGAGAFVEFDLTSALPVDATQNIWVVFTTSQGTNYPASCCADAGDPNGRWISLDGATWEDLTAHGLSNTWMIRAMVATEAKGAAVSELKALDYEFTAAGEGEVAAKGVARG
;
A
#
# COMPACT_ATOMS: atom_id res chain seq x y z
N MET A 1 22.47 -5.75 10.88
CA MET A 1 23.46 -6.23 11.92
C MET A 1 24.60 -6.90 11.17
N LEU A 2 25.68 -6.14 10.90
CA LEU A 2 26.88 -6.63 10.23
C LEU A 2 27.84 -7.15 11.30
N ARG A 3 28.14 -8.45 11.28
CA ARG A 3 29.22 -9.05 12.07
C ARG A 3 30.46 -9.15 11.18
N GLY A 4 31.47 -8.34 11.45
CA GLY A 4 32.79 -8.53 10.88
C GLY A 4 33.50 -9.65 11.63
N TYR A 5 34.05 -10.63 10.92
CA TYR A 5 34.97 -11.62 11.45
C TYR A 5 36.38 -11.15 11.14
N PHE A 6 37.24 -11.11 12.17
CA PHE A 6 38.66 -10.98 12.00
C PHE A 6 39.29 -12.36 12.18
N GLU A 7 40.05 -12.83 11.18
CA GLU A 7 40.93 -14.00 11.37
C GLU A 7 42.10 -13.64 12.30
N ALA A 8 42.22 -14.38 13.37
CA ALA A 8 43.35 -14.23 14.24
C ALA A 8 44.59 -14.88 13.62
N VAL A 9 45.63 -14.09 13.41
CA VAL A 9 46.98 -14.57 13.14
C VAL A 9 47.60 -14.97 14.45
N GLU A 10 48.11 -16.20 14.56
CA GLU A 10 48.83 -16.68 15.75
C GLU A 10 49.95 -15.72 16.13
N ALA A 11 49.87 -15.17 17.34
CA ALA A 11 50.89 -14.33 17.94
C ALA A 11 51.88 -15.16 18.76
N PRO A 12 53.17 -14.83 18.74
CA PRO A 12 54.13 -15.41 19.65
C PRO A 12 53.92 -14.90 21.08
N GLU A 13 54.35 -15.71 22.05
CA GLU A 13 54.16 -15.66 23.49
C GLU A 13 54.08 -14.27 24.16
N GLU A 14 53.12 -14.17 25.03
CA GLU A 14 52.50 -13.09 25.79
C GLU A 14 53.42 -11.95 26.27
N PRO A 15 52.92 -10.72 26.16
CA PRO A 15 52.84 -9.83 27.31
C PRO A 15 51.40 -9.69 27.79
N GLU A 16 51.25 -9.33 29.08
CA GLU A 16 49.98 -9.12 29.79
C GLU A 16 48.93 -8.46 28.95
N VAL A 17 47.76 -9.11 28.83
CA VAL A 17 46.61 -8.63 28.08
C VAL A 17 46.13 -7.36 28.78
N GLU A 18 46.50 -6.18 28.28
CA GLU A 18 45.70 -4.99 28.52
C GLU A 18 44.29 -5.26 27.97
N GLU A 19 43.33 -5.21 28.87
CA GLU A 19 41.91 -5.36 28.55
C GLU A 19 41.56 -4.25 27.56
N TYR A 20 41.53 -4.55 26.25
CA TYR A 20 41.14 -3.58 25.23
C TYR A 20 39.70 -3.22 25.49
N ALA A 21 39.46 -1.99 25.92
CA ALA A 21 38.15 -1.44 26.09
C ALA A 21 37.41 -1.54 24.73
N ILE A 22 36.24 -2.19 24.74
CA ILE A 22 35.39 -2.31 23.56
C ILE A 22 35.04 -0.90 23.13
N ALA A 23 35.36 -0.53 21.89
CA ALA A 23 34.99 0.77 21.32
C ALA A 23 33.46 0.91 21.31
N GLU A 24 32.97 1.97 21.93
CA GLU A 24 31.55 2.26 22.01
C GLU A 24 31.14 3.00 20.72
N ILE A 25 29.99 2.63 20.16
CA ILE A 25 29.39 3.36 19.01
C ILE A 25 28.79 4.65 19.55
N LEU A 26 29.34 5.79 19.11
CA LEU A 26 28.85 7.12 19.49
C LEU A 26 27.74 7.65 18.57
N GLY A 27 27.49 7.00 17.44
CA GLY A 27 26.53 7.41 16.45
C GLY A 27 27.08 7.41 15.03
N VAL A 28 26.50 8.19 14.15
CA VAL A 28 26.92 8.31 12.75
C VAL A 28 27.17 9.77 12.35
N MET A 29 28.20 9.98 11.53
CA MET A 29 28.39 11.23 10.80
C MET A 29 27.73 11.11 9.43
N ILE A 30 27.06 12.17 9.00
CA ILE A 30 26.29 12.20 7.77
C ILE A 30 26.87 13.25 6.83
N TYR A 31 27.09 12.84 5.59
CA TYR A 31 27.60 13.67 4.52
C TYR A 31 26.56 13.77 3.42
N ARG A 32 26.52 14.91 2.73
CA ARG A 32 25.74 15.13 1.53
C ARG A 32 26.66 15.67 0.44
N ASN A 33 26.72 14.99 -0.70
CA ASN A 33 27.59 15.33 -1.82
C ASN A 33 29.07 15.51 -1.39
N GLY A 34 29.53 14.67 -0.46
CA GLY A 34 30.88 14.72 0.10
C GLY A 34 31.11 15.77 1.19
N GLU A 35 30.12 16.62 1.51
CA GLU A 35 30.21 17.60 2.58
C GLU A 35 29.56 17.09 3.87
N LEU A 36 30.25 17.23 5.01
CA LEU A 36 29.74 16.86 6.33
C LEU A 36 28.59 17.80 6.73
N ILE A 37 27.40 17.25 6.94
CA ILE A 37 26.20 18.01 7.30
C ILE A 37 25.82 17.93 8.78
N THR A 38 26.44 17.02 9.55
CA THR A 38 26.26 16.91 11.00
C THR A 38 27.50 17.44 11.72
N LYS A 39 27.30 18.14 12.85
CA LYS A 39 28.40 18.71 13.66
C LYS A 39 28.87 17.73 14.73
N GLN A 40 28.06 16.76 15.07
CA GLN A 40 28.30 15.74 16.09
C GLN A 40 27.72 14.42 15.58
N PRO A 41 28.17 13.27 16.08
CA PRO A 41 27.55 12.00 15.77
C PRO A 41 26.05 12.02 16.11
N VAL A 42 25.25 11.53 15.17
CA VAL A 42 23.80 11.41 15.35
C VAL A 42 23.49 10.05 15.93
N GLU A 43 22.84 10.04 17.07
CA GLU A 43 22.33 8.84 17.70
C GLU A 43 20.94 8.51 17.14
N GLY A 44 20.63 7.22 16.98
CA GLY A 44 19.32 6.75 16.50
C GLY A 44 19.35 6.22 15.07
N GLU A 45 18.17 5.84 14.57
CA GLU A 45 18.00 5.12 13.30
C GLU A 45 17.57 6.04 12.13
N ALA A 46 17.34 7.33 12.39
CA ALA A 46 16.84 8.25 11.38
C ALA A 46 17.42 9.67 11.53
N TYR A 47 17.67 10.31 10.41
CA TYR A 47 18.05 11.71 10.32
C TYR A 47 17.29 12.41 9.20
N THR A 48 16.86 13.65 9.42
CA THR A 48 16.13 14.44 8.41
C THR A 48 16.96 15.63 7.97
N ASP A 49 17.40 15.65 6.72
CA ASP A 49 17.99 16.83 6.10
C ASP A 49 16.93 17.66 5.38
N LYS A 50 16.67 18.87 5.91
CA LYS A 50 15.67 19.80 5.33
C LYS A 50 16.17 20.55 4.08
N LYS A 51 17.43 20.36 3.69
CA LYS A 51 18.06 21.05 2.56
C LYS A 51 18.40 20.11 1.42
N GLY A 52 18.19 18.82 1.60
CA GLY A 52 18.43 17.83 0.59
C GLY A 52 17.52 18.00 -0.62
N VAL A 53 18.04 17.65 -1.79
CA VAL A 53 17.32 17.63 -3.06
C VAL A 53 17.49 16.27 -3.73
N LEU A 54 16.64 15.97 -4.71
CA LEU A 54 16.73 14.76 -5.51
C LEU A 54 18.07 14.65 -6.20
N GLY A 55 18.70 13.48 -6.15
CA GLY A 55 20.01 13.22 -6.74
C GLY A 55 21.18 13.62 -5.84
N ASP A 56 20.94 14.14 -4.63
CA ASP A 56 21.99 14.30 -3.64
C ASP A 56 22.51 12.91 -3.19
N GLU A 57 23.83 12.75 -3.15
CA GLU A 57 24.46 11.57 -2.59
C GLU A 57 24.59 11.73 -1.07
N TYR A 58 24.07 10.77 -0.32
CA TYR A 58 24.19 10.73 1.13
C TYR A 58 25.11 9.59 1.54
N CYS A 59 26.12 9.92 2.37
CA CYS A 59 27.01 8.93 2.95
C CYS A 59 26.93 8.97 4.47
N VAL A 60 27.07 7.82 5.09
CA VAL A 60 27.14 7.68 6.56
C VAL A 60 28.43 6.98 6.96
N GLN A 61 29.03 7.42 8.06
CA GLN A 61 30.16 6.76 8.71
C GLN A 61 29.84 6.54 10.18
N VAL A 62 30.02 5.32 10.68
CA VAL A 62 29.88 5.01 12.10
C VAL A 62 31.08 5.57 12.85
N VAL A 63 30.82 6.25 13.96
CA VAL A 63 31.84 6.82 14.85
C VAL A 63 31.97 5.97 16.10
N TYR A 64 33.19 5.59 16.41
CA TYR A 64 33.54 4.81 17.61
C TYR A 64 34.32 5.68 18.58
N GLY A 65 33.93 5.68 19.85
CA GLY A 65 34.67 6.30 20.96
C GLY A 65 35.53 5.28 21.70
N GLY A 66 36.69 5.73 22.19
CA GLY A 66 37.49 4.95 23.11
C GLY A 66 37.06 5.22 24.56
N ALA A 67 37.03 4.20 25.42
CA ALA A 67 36.60 4.31 26.81
C ALA A 67 37.45 5.24 27.72
N MET A 68 38.59 5.72 27.24
CA MET A 68 39.51 6.52 28.06
C MET A 68 39.84 7.92 27.54
N ASP A 69 39.50 8.27 26.28
CA ASP A 69 39.72 9.62 25.75
C ASP A 69 38.72 9.94 24.68
N THR A 70 37.89 10.95 24.91
CA THR A 70 36.86 11.43 23.98
C THR A 70 37.41 12.12 22.71
N THR A 71 38.71 12.17 22.55
CA THR A 71 39.41 12.81 21.44
C THR A 71 39.81 11.86 20.30
N TYR A 72 39.74 10.55 20.49
CA TYR A 72 40.08 9.57 19.45
C TYR A 72 38.86 8.89 18.93
N TYR A 73 38.43 9.33 17.74
CA TYR A 73 37.37 8.71 16.97
C TYR A 73 37.98 7.80 15.90
N ALA A 74 37.60 6.53 15.92
CA ALA A 74 37.72 5.69 14.74
C ALA A 74 36.41 5.83 13.94
N MET A 75 36.52 5.89 12.62
CA MET A 75 35.35 5.92 11.74
C MET A 75 35.36 4.70 10.83
N SER A 76 34.18 4.17 10.53
CA SER A 76 34.01 3.14 9.50
C SER A 76 34.32 3.68 8.10
N GLU A 77 34.39 2.79 7.12
CA GLU A 77 34.24 3.20 5.72
C GLU A 77 32.88 3.87 5.54
N ALA A 78 32.78 4.76 4.57
CA ALA A 78 31.54 5.42 4.24
C ALA A 78 30.63 4.46 3.46
N ASP A 79 29.37 4.40 3.86
CA ASP A 79 28.30 3.75 3.08
C ASP A 79 27.44 4.84 2.47
N CYS A 80 27.26 4.81 1.14
CA CYS A 80 26.67 5.89 0.39
C CYS A 80 25.46 5.41 -0.42
N THR A 81 24.46 6.27 -0.51
CA THR A 81 23.28 6.08 -1.36
C THR A 81 22.86 7.41 -1.98
N GLU A 82 22.31 7.36 -3.18
CA GLU A 82 21.69 8.53 -3.80
C GLU A 82 20.27 8.71 -3.25
N ALA A 83 19.89 9.96 -3.01
CA ALA A 83 18.55 10.30 -2.56
C ALA A 83 17.55 10.00 -3.67
N GLU A 84 16.81 8.95 -3.54
CA GLU A 84 15.69 8.60 -4.40
C GLU A 84 14.39 9.10 -3.76
N TYR A 85 13.58 9.84 -4.53
CA TYR A 85 12.19 10.07 -4.13
C TYR A 85 11.37 8.82 -4.40
N ILE A 86 10.95 8.17 -3.35
CA ILE A 86 9.74 7.37 -3.42
C ILE A 86 8.59 8.34 -3.07
N ILE A 87 8.29 9.25 -3.97
CA ILE A 87 7.01 9.94 -3.94
C ILE A 87 6.14 9.21 -4.94
N ASP A 88 5.31 8.29 -4.46
CA ASP A 88 4.05 8.02 -5.12
C ASP A 88 3.22 9.31 -5.01
N CYS A 89 3.50 10.27 -5.88
CA CYS A 89 2.65 11.43 -6.09
C CYS A 89 1.40 10.93 -6.79
N ILE A 90 0.47 10.39 -6.03
CA ILE A 90 -0.90 10.20 -6.50
C ILE A 90 -1.41 11.62 -6.73
N ALA A 91 -1.62 11.98 -7.99
CA ALA A 91 -2.23 13.25 -8.33
C ALA A 91 -3.56 13.36 -7.57
N PRO A 92 -3.87 14.49 -6.92
CA PRO A 92 -5.12 14.62 -6.19
C PRO A 92 -6.28 14.38 -7.16
N GLU A 93 -7.14 13.41 -6.86
CA GLU A 93 -8.27 13.01 -7.71
C GLU A 93 -9.25 14.18 -7.94
N LYS A 94 -9.30 15.12 -7.00
CA LYS A 94 -10.16 16.30 -7.08
C LYS A 94 -9.47 17.50 -6.45
N LEU A 95 -9.45 18.59 -7.18
CA LEU A 95 -9.06 19.90 -6.71
C LEU A 95 -10.34 20.73 -6.51
N PHE A 96 -10.58 21.21 -5.30
CA PHE A 96 -11.67 22.11 -4.99
C PHE A 96 -11.10 23.52 -4.77
N GLY A 97 -11.68 24.51 -5.41
CA GLY A 97 -11.34 25.91 -5.20
C GLY A 97 -12.54 26.66 -4.64
N GLN A 98 -12.34 27.42 -3.57
CA GLN A 98 -13.32 28.33 -3.03
C GLN A 98 -12.75 29.74 -2.99
N TYR A 99 -13.49 30.72 -3.54
CA TYR A 99 -13.10 32.12 -3.42
C TYR A 99 -13.43 32.62 -2.02
N GLN A 100 -12.48 33.28 -1.41
CA GLN A 100 -12.68 34.00 -0.15
C GLN A 100 -12.48 35.48 -0.39
N TYR A 101 -13.48 36.28 -0.03
CA TYR A 101 -13.39 37.74 -0.02
C TYR A 101 -12.97 38.20 1.36
N ASN A 102 -11.83 38.86 1.46
CA ASN A 102 -11.32 39.36 2.72
C ASN A 102 -11.88 40.74 3.04
N GLU A 103 -11.98 41.08 4.32
CA GLU A 103 -12.51 42.39 4.80
C GLU A 103 -11.67 43.59 4.31
N ASP A 104 -10.42 43.37 3.93
CA ASP A 104 -9.50 44.38 3.37
C ASP A 104 -9.69 44.62 1.87
N GLY A 105 -10.65 43.96 1.23
CA GLY A 105 -10.94 44.07 -0.20
C GLY A 105 -10.07 43.22 -1.09
N THR A 106 -9.24 42.33 -0.54
CA THR A 106 -8.44 41.38 -1.30
C THR A 106 -9.22 40.08 -1.58
N PHE A 107 -8.88 39.40 -2.67
CA PHE A 107 -9.42 38.07 -2.98
C PHE A 107 -8.40 37.02 -2.59
N GLY A 108 -8.86 36.01 -1.84
CA GLY A 108 -8.15 34.78 -1.58
C GLY A 108 -8.76 33.64 -2.39
N ALA A 109 -7.97 32.64 -2.76
CA ALA A 109 -8.46 31.37 -3.23
C ALA A 109 -8.00 30.29 -2.26
N GLN A 110 -8.95 29.61 -1.64
CA GLN A 110 -8.67 28.40 -0.87
C GLN A 110 -8.70 27.21 -1.81
N LEU A 111 -7.56 26.55 -1.99
CA LEU A 111 -7.46 25.32 -2.74
C LEU A 111 -7.43 24.16 -1.75
N ILE A 112 -8.33 23.22 -1.93
CA ILE A 112 -8.45 22.04 -1.10
C ILE A 112 -8.29 20.83 -1.99
N TRP A 113 -7.34 19.96 -1.68
CA TRP A 113 -7.20 18.66 -2.32
C TRP A 113 -7.09 17.57 -1.25
N PRO A 114 -7.82 16.47 -1.40
CA PRO A 114 -7.60 15.31 -0.55
C PRO A 114 -6.23 14.72 -0.90
N TYR A 115 -5.37 14.61 0.09
CA TYR A 115 -4.12 13.88 -0.01
C TYR A 115 -4.34 12.54 0.69
N SER A 116 -4.20 11.45 -0.07
CA SER A 116 -4.25 10.11 0.50
C SER A 116 -2.85 9.49 0.47
N ASN A 117 -2.35 9.11 1.63
CA ASN A 117 -1.18 8.24 1.78
C ASN A 117 -1.61 6.77 1.76
N ALA A 118 -2.80 6.46 1.25
CA ALA A 118 -3.31 5.11 1.23
C ALA A 118 -2.40 4.21 0.41
N THR A 119 -1.81 3.23 1.04
CA THR A 119 -1.23 2.11 0.33
C THR A 119 -2.36 1.16 -0.04
N THR A 120 -2.30 0.63 -1.26
CA THR A 120 -3.30 -0.31 -1.78
C THR A 120 -2.61 -1.58 -2.23
N GLU A 121 -3.28 -2.71 -2.03
CA GLU A 121 -2.81 -4.00 -2.50
C GLU A 121 -3.98 -4.84 -3.01
N TRP A 122 -3.74 -5.60 -4.10
CA TRP A 122 -4.71 -6.52 -4.66
C TRP A 122 -4.52 -7.93 -4.08
N LEU A 123 -5.59 -8.46 -3.53
CA LEU A 123 -5.69 -9.85 -3.13
C LEU A 123 -6.31 -10.66 -4.27
N TYR A 124 -5.70 -11.76 -4.68
CA TYR A 124 -6.20 -12.59 -5.79
C TYR A 124 -5.56 -13.98 -5.80
N TYR A 125 -6.13 -14.87 -6.58
CA TYR A 125 -5.63 -16.23 -6.80
C TYR A 125 -5.34 -16.51 -8.28
N ASP A 126 -5.82 -15.67 -9.20
CA ASP A 126 -5.65 -15.84 -10.64
C ASP A 126 -4.20 -15.59 -11.11
N ASN A 127 -3.86 -16.10 -12.29
CA ASN A 127 -2.55 -15.89 -12.92
C ASN A 127 -2.51 -14.69 -13.90
N GLY A 128 -3.60 -13.91 -13.99
CA GLY A 128 -3.72 -12.74 -14.86
C GLY A 128 -4.08 -13.05 -16.32
N VAL A 129 -4.16 -14.32 -16.72
CA VAL A 129 -4.45 -14.72 -18.10
C VAL A 129 -5.81 -15.41 -18.16
N ASN A 130 -6.76 -14.81 -18.89
CA ASN A 130 -8.07 -15.43 -19.11
C ASN A 130 -7.93 -16.60 -20.08
N GLU A 131 -8.44 -17.77 -19.69
CA GLU A 131 -8.46 -18.98 -20.52
C GLU A 131 -9.87 -19.20 -21.08
N ASP A 132 -10.89 -19.11 -20.22
CA ASP A 132 -12.27 -19.45 -20.57
C ASP A 132 -13.28 -18.65 -19.74
N GLY A 133 -14.54 -18.84 -20.05
CA GLY A 133 -15.69 -18.41 -19.25
C GLY A 133 -16.58 -19.59 -18.90
N ILE A 134 -17.09 -19.59 -17.69
CA ILE A 134 -17.93 -20.67 -17.16
C ILE A 134 -19.34 -20.15 -16.90
N GLY A 135 -20.32 -21.03 -17.05
CA GLY A 135 -21.72 -20.78 -16.77
C GLY A 135 -22.60 -20.63 -17.99
N GLY A 136 -23.89 -20.88 -17.81
CA GLY A 136 -24.95 -20.76 -18.80
C GLY A 136 -25.86 -19.57 -18.48
N PRO A 137 -27.01 -19.49 -19.17
CA PRO A 137 -27.96 -18.39 -19.01
C PRO A 137 -28.75 -18.41 -17.69
N ALA A 138 -28.60 -19.45 -16.87
CA ALA A 138 -29.21 -19.52 -15.55
C ALA A 138 -28.38 -18.72 -14.53
N SER A 139 -29.03 -18.12 -13.57
CA SER A 139 -28.34 -17.45 -12.47
C SER A 139 -27.56 -18.45 -11.63
N PHE A 140 -26.36 -18.11 -11.23
CA PHE A 140 -25.53 -18.82 -10.27
C PHE A 140 -24.61 -17.84 -9.54
N MET A 141 -23.90 -18.32 -8.56
CA MET A 141 -22.92 -17.55 -7.79
C MET A 141 -21.53 -18.15 -7.94
N TRP A 142 -20.51 -17.30 -8.04
CA TRP A 142 -19.13 -17.72 -7.98
C TRP A 142 -18.30 -16.73 -7.20
N GLY A 143 -17.25 -17.19 -6.57
CA GLY A 143 -16.49 -16.30 -5.71
C GLY A 143 -15.17 -16.87 -5.22
N VAL A 144 -14.47 -16.01 -4.53
CA VAL A 144 -13.20 -16.32 -3.87
C VAL A 144 -13.33 -16.07 -2.38
N MET A 145 -12.58 -16.83 -1.59
CA MET A 145 -12.49 -16.64 -0.15
C MET A 145 -11.05 -16.29 0.23
N PHE A 146 -10.87 -15.22 0.95
CA PHE A 146 -9.59 -14.87 1.58
C PHE A 146 -9.63 -15.32 3.04
N PRO A 147 -8.92 -16.40 3.40
CA PRO A 147 -8.95 -16.93 4.76
C PRO A 147 -8.27 -15.97 5.74
N SER A 148 -8.71 -15.96 6.97
CA SER A 148 -8.26 -15.06 8.04
C SER A 148 -6.73 -15.02 8.20
N ASN A 149 -6.08 -16.16 8.09
CA ASN A 149 -4.62 -16.24 8.17
C ASN A 149 -3.89 -15.61 6.98
N ALA A 150 -4.49 -15.60 5.78
CA ALA A 150 -3.91 -14.98 4.58
C ALA A 150 -4.04 -13.45 4.58
N ILE A 151 -5.05 -12.93 5.28
CA ILE A 151 -5.30 -11.49 5.38
C ILE A 151 -4.81 -10.86 6.69
N SER A 152 -4.06 -11.59 7.49
CA SER A 152 -3.58 -11.12 8.81
C SER A 152 -2.72 -9.86 8.74
N ALA A 153 -1.98 -9.65 7.65
CA ALA A 153 -1.17 -8.44 7.43
C ALA A 153 -2.02 -7.19 7.14
N TYR A 154 -3.31 -7.35 6.84
CA TYR A 154 -4.22 -6.27 6.47
C TYR A 154 -5.25 -5.97 7.55
N ASP A 155 -5.09 -6.53 8.74
CA ASP A 155 -6.00 -6.29 9.87
C ASP A 155 -6.15 -4.79 10.18
N GLY A 156 -7.39 -4.33 10.31
CA GLY A 156 -7.71 -2.92 10.52
C GLY A 156 -7.64 -2.04 9.26
N GLN A 157 -7.23 -2.56 8.11
CA GLN A 157 -7.35 -1.89 6.82
C GLN A 157 -8.77 -2.01 6.26
N PHE A 158 -8.98 -1.57 5.03
CA PHE A 158 -10.32 -1.52 4.41
C PHE A 158 -10.31 -2.21 3.05
N LEU A 159 -11.32 -3.04 2.80
CA LEU A 159 -11.67 -3.50 1.47
C LEU A 159 -12.41 -2.35 0.77
N THR A 160 -11.87 -1.86 -0.34
CA THR A 160 -12.33 -0.64 -1.00
C THR A 160 -12.82 -0.85 -2.41
N LYS A 161 -12.29 -1.87 -3.10
CA LYS A 161 -12.68 -2.23 -4.46
C LYS A 161 -12.70 -3.73 -4.65
N VAL A 162 -13.43 -4.17 -5.66
CA VAL A 162 -13.28 -5.50 -6.23
C VAL A 162 -13.08 -5.38 -7.74
N ALA A 163 -12.46 -6.38 -8.36
CA ALA A 163 -12.33 -6.45 -9.81
C ALA A 163 -12.76 -7.83 -10.31
N LEU A 164 -13.40 -7.84 -11.46
CA LEU A 164 -13.79 -9.02 -12.21
C LEU A 164 -13.22 -8.93 -13.62
N PHE A 165 -12.57 -9.99 -14.09
CA PHE A 165 -12.28 -10.07 -15.53
C PHE A 165 -13.59 -10.30 -16.27
N ASP A 166 -14.00 -9.35 -17.09
CA ASP A 166 -15.30 -9.37 -17.75
C ASP A 166 -15.14 -9.51 -19.26
N PHE A 167 -15.43 -10.69 -19.76
CA PHE A 167 -15.44 -10.99 -21.19
C PHE A 167 -16.85 -11.00 -21.79
N ALA A 168 -17.83 -11.41 -20.99
CA ALA A 168 -19.19 -11.68 -21.47
C ALA A 168 -20.16 -10.52 -21.25
N GLN A 169 -19.70 -9.37 -20.75
CA GLN A 169 -20.55 -8.23 -20.37
C GLN A 169 -21.60 -8.66 -19.34
N SER A 170 -21.16 -9.29 -18.27
CA SER A 170 -22.06 -9.79 -17.24
C SER A 170 -22.65 -8.67 -16.38
N THR A 171 -23.84 -8.91 -15.83
CA THR A 171 -24.51 -8.03 -14.87
C THR A 171 -25.03 -8.86 -13.71
N GLY A 172 -25.11 -8.26 -12.53
CA GLY A 172 -25.60 -8.92 -11.32
C GLY A 172 -25.24 -8.13 -10.08
N ASP A 173 -24.97 -8.84 -9.00
CA ASP A 173 -24.59 -8.25 -7.72
C ASP A 173 -23.21 -8.72 -7.26
N ILE A 174 -22.50 -7.80 -6.65
CA ILE A 174 -21.30 -8.05 -5.86
C ILE A 174 -21.74 -8.20 -4.41
N ASN A 175 -21.42 -9.32 -3.79
CA ASN A 175 -21.74 -9.62 -2.40
C ASN A 175 -20.45 -9.88 -1.62
N ILE A 176 -20.31 -9.22 -0.48
CA ILE A 176 -19.20 -9.46 0.45
C ILE A 176 -19.74 -10.08 1.71
N TYR A 177 -19.09 -11.16 2.16
CA TYR A 177 -19.48 -11.86 3.39
C TYR A 177 -18.28 -11.96 4.32
N TYR A 178 -18.57 -11.97 5.63
CA TYR A 178 -17.60 -12.27 6.66
C TYR A 178 -17.89 -13.63 7.30
N GLY A 179 -16.81 -14.34 7.64
CA GLY A 179 -16.88 -15.67 8.21
C GLY A 179 -17.24 -16.75 7.20
N GLY A 180 -17.45 -17.96 7.72
CA GLY A 180 -17.67 -19.15 6.93
C GLY A 180 -16.38 -19.73 6.35
N SER A 181 -16.28 -21.07 6.30
CA SER A 181 -15.07 -21.76 5.79
C SER A 181 -15.35 -22.65 4.58
N THR A 182 -16.57 -23.13 4.43
CA THR A 182 -17.02 -23.97 3.31
C THR A 182 -18.22 -23.39 2.56
N ALA A 183 -18.72 -22.29 3.08
CA ALA A 183 -19.76 -21.46 2.47
C ALA A 183 -19.62 -20.04 3.06
N PRO A 184 -20.04 -18.98 2.35
CA PRO A 184 -20.08 -17.63 2.88
C PRO A 184 -20.86 -17.52 4.18
N GLY A 185 -20.35 -16.73 5.13
CA GLY A 185 -20.99 -16.49 6.42
C GLY A 185 -22.04 -15.39 6.37
N THR A 186 -21.79 -14.29 7.09
CA THR A 186 -22.72 -13.16 7.17
C THR A 186 -22.53 -12.20 5.99
N LEU A 187 -23.58 -11.90 5.25
CA LEU A 187 -23.60 -10.88 4.22
C LEU A 187 -23.43 -9.49 4.87
N VAL A 188 -22.38 -8.76 4.50
CA VAL A 188 -22.07 -7.44 5.04
C VAL A 188 -22.20 -6.32 4.01
N HIS A 189 -22.18 -6.66 2.71
CA HIS A 189 -22.33 -5.69 1.64
C HIS A 189 -22.92 -6.34 0.39
N THR A 190 -23.75 -5.58 -0.32
CA THR A 190 -24.23 -5.93 -1.64
C THR A 190 -24.36 -4.66 -2.50
N GLN A 191 -23.95 -4.75 -3.74
CA GLN A 191 -24.14 -3.69 -4.73
C GLN A 191 -24.27 -4.28 -6.13
N PRO A 192 -25.06 -3.67 -7.03
CA PRO A 192 -25.13 -4.10 -8.41
C PRO A 192 -23.83 -3.79 -9.15
N TYR A 193 -23.54 -4.61 -10.18
CA TYR A 193 -22.46 -4.34 -11.11
C TYR A 193 -22.94 -4.50 -12.55
N THR A 194 -22.24 -3.84 -13.45
CA THR A 194 -22.40 -3.99 -14.90
C THR A 194 -21.04 -4.09 -15.53
N GLY A 195 -20.78 -5.19 -16.19
CA GLY A 195 -19.56 -5.43 -16.92
C GLY A 195 -19.52 -4.65 -18.24
N THR A 196 -18.37 -4.59 -18.85
CA THR A 196 -18.12 -3.85 -20.11
C THR A 196 -17.99 -4.78 -21.31
N GLY A 197 -17.72 -6.08 -21.11
CA GLY A 197 -17.42 -7.03 -22.16
C GLY A 197 -16.08 -6.77 -22.88
N ALA A 198 -15.20 -6.00 -22.25
CA ALA A 198 -13.94 -5.57 -22.90
C ALA A 198 -12.85 -6.65 -22.94
N GLY A 199 -13.04 -7.80 -22.30
CA GLY A 199 -12.02 -8.81 -22.17
C GLY A 199 -10.85 -8.35 -21.30
N ALA A 200 -11.16 -7.63 -20.22
CA ALA A 200 -10.19 -7.06 -19.27
C ALA A 200 -10.80 -7.03 -17.86
N PHE A 201 -9.95 -6.76 -16.86
CA PHE A 201 -10.44 -6.48 -15.51
C PHE A 201 -11.25 -5.19 -15.49
N VAL A 202 -12.45 -5.28 -14.95
CA VAL A 202 -13.31 -4.13 -14.63
C VAL A 202 -13.30 -3.97 -13.12
N GLU A 203 -12.94 -2.78 -12.68
CA GLU A 203 -12.88 -2.43 -11.26
C GLU A 203 -14.19 -1.79 -10.81
N PHE A 204 -14.65 -2.19 -9.65
CA PHE A 204 -15.84 -1.67 -8.99
C PHE A 204 -15.48 -1.12 -7.64
N ASP A 205 -15.58 0.19 -7.45
CA ASP A 205 -15.46 0.80 -6.12
C ASP A 205 -16.64 0.30 -5.27
N LEU A 206 -16.35 -0.16 -4.06
CA LEU A 206 -17.41 -0.46 -3.12
C LEU A 206 -18.09 0.83 -2.66
N THR A 207 -19.42 0.81 -2.59
CA THR A 207 -20.22 1.97 -2.16
C THR A 207 -19.91 2.40 -0.73
N SER A 208 -19.37 1.50 0.06
CA SER A 208 -18.77 1.76 1.39
C SER A 208 -17.53 0.91 1.55
N ALA A 209 -16.47 1.49 2.09
CA ALA A 209 -15.30 0.73 2.49
C ALA A 209 -15.64 -0.20 3.67
N LEU A 210 -15.18 -1.43 3.61
CA LEU A 210 -15.49 -2.46 4.62
C LEU A 210 -14.23 -2.75 5.44
N PRO A 211 -14.29 -2.71 6.78
CA PRO A 211 -13.11 -3.00 7.59
C PRO A 211 -12.65 -4.44 7.39
N VAL A 212 -11.35 -4.64 7.23
CA VAL A 212 -10.74 -5.96 7.23
C VAL A 212 -10.56 -6.41 8.69
N ASP A 213 -11.31 -7.44 9.08
CA ASP A 213 -11.18 -8.13 10.37
C ASP A 213 -10.50 -9.47 10.11
N ALA A 214 -9.19 -9.55 10.38
CA ALA A 214 -8.41 -10.76 10.13
C ALA A 214 -8.73 -11.93 11.09
N THR A 215 -9.71 -11.78 11.98
CA THR A 215 -10.23 -12.92 12.75
C THR A 215 -11.27 -13.72 11.95
N GLN A 216 -11.72 -13.21 10.81
CA GLN A 216 -12.76 -13.79 9.96
C GLN A 216 -12.27 -13.94 8.53
N ASN A 217 -12.80 -14.92 7.82
CA ASN A 217 -12.62 -15.05 6.38
C ASN A 217 -13.42 -13.96 5.66
N ILE A 218 -12.92 -13.49 4.52
CA ILE A 218 -13.64 -12.56 3.65
C ILE A 218 -13.97 -13.30 2.34
N TRP A 219 -15.24 -13.29 1.97
CA TRP A 219 -15.71 -13.82 0.71
C TRP A 219 -16.10 -12.68 -0.23
N VAL A 220 -15.65 -12.77 -1.46
CA VAL A 220 -16.06 -11.89 -2.57
C VAL A 220 -16.81 -12.76 -3.57
N VAL A 221 -18.10 -12.52 -3.69
CA VAL A 221 -19.02 -13.35 -4.47
C VAL A 221 -19.73 -12.50 -5.50
N PHE A 222 -19.70 -12.94 -6.72
CA PHE A 222 -20.49 -12.38 -7.83
C PHE A 222 -21.72 -13.26 -8.07
N THR A 223 -22.83 -12.60 -8.37
CA THR A 223 -24.02 -13.23 -8.94
C THR A 223 -24.19 -12.80 -10.37
N THR A 224 -24.87 -13.57 -11.17
CA THR A 224 -25.21 -13.17 -12.55
C THR A 224 -26.69 -13.02 -12.70
N SER A 225 -27.12 -11.99 -13.44
CA SER A 225 -28.46 -11.88 -13.96
C SER A 225 -28.69 -12.91 -15.08
N GLN A 226 -29.91 -13.36 -15.23
CA GLN A 226 -30.26 -14.33 -16.30
C GLN A 226 -29.93 -13.79 -17.70
N GLY A 227 -29.51 -14.68 -18.57
CA GLY A 227 -29.35 -14.41 -20.00
C GLY A 227 -27.90 -14.24 -20.46
N THR A 228 -26.93 -14.13 -19.57
CA THR A 228 -25.50 -14.07 -19.95
C THR A 228 -24.93 -15.47 -20.04
N ASN A 229 -24.29 -15.80 -21.16
CA ASN A 229 -23.51 -17.04 -21.29
C ASN A 229 -22.05 -16.77 -20.91
N TYR A 230 -21.47 -17.71 -20.19
CA TYR A 230 -20.05 -17.68 -19.79
C TYR A 230 -19.66 -16.43 -18.98
N PRO A 231 -20.46 -16.04 -17.97
CA PRO A 231 -20.23 -14.78 -17.24
C PRO A 231 -19.02 -14.83 -16.29
N ALA A 232 -18.60 -16.04 -15.88
CA ALA A 232 -17.52 -16.22 -14.90
C ALA A 232 -16.21 -16.55 -15.61
N SER A 233 -15.40 -15.53 -15.86
CA SER A 233 -14.06 -15.68 -16.43
C SER A 233 -13.10 -16.40 -15.49
N CYS A 234 -12.29 -17.26 -16.03
CA CYS A 234 -11.34 -18.09 -15.26
C CYS A 234 -10.02 -18.26 -15.99
N CYS A 235 -8.95 -18.51 -15.23
CA CYS A 235 -7.66 -18.93 -15.74
C CYS A 235 -7.51 -20.47 -15.70
N ALA A 236 -6.57 -20.99 -16.47
CA ALA A 236 -6.40 -22.43 -16.72
C ALA A 236 -5.87 -23.25 -15.53
N ASP A 237 -5.46 -22.61 -14.45
CA ASP A 237 -4.87 -23.29 -13.29
C ASP A 237 -5.90 -23.49 -12.19
N ALA A 238 -5.96 -24.72 -11.65
CA ALA A 238 -6.80 -25.02 -10.48
C ALA A 238 -6.33 -24.35 -9.18
N GLY A 239 -5.13 -23.80 -9.15
CA GLY A 239 -4.55 -22.96 -8.12
C GLY A 239 -4.97 -23.29 -6.68
N ASP A 240 -5.14 -22.22 -5.88
CA ASP A 240 -5.62 -22.32 -4.49
C ASP A 240 -7.12 -22.66 -4.45
N PRO A 241 -7.57 -23.66 -3.64
CA PRO A 241 -9.00 -23.98 -3.49
C PRO A 241 -9.87 -22.78 -3.11
N ASN A 242 -9.32 -21.79 -2.42
CA ASN A 242 -10.05 -20.59 -2.02
C ASN A 242 -10.40 -19.66 -3.21
N GLY A 243 -9.77 -19.86 -4.35
CA GLY A 243 -10.00 -19.08 -5.58
C GLY A 243 -11.08 -19.63 -6.52
N ARG A 244 -11.86 -20.67 -6.14
CA ARG A 244 -12.70 -21.39 -7.10
C ARG A 244 -14.04 -21.93 -6.55
N TRP A 245 -14.67 -21.16 -5.70
CA TRP A 245 -15.96 -21.49 -5.12
C TRP A 245 -17.12 -21.19 -6.08
N ILE A 246 -18.08 -22.11 -6.16
CA ILE A 246 -19.30 -21.97 -6.97
C ILE A 246 -20.52 -22.43 -6.18
N SER A 247 -21.68 -21.79 -6.45
CA SER A 247 -22.97 -22.22 -5.95
C SER A 247 -24.03 -22.06 -7.03
N LEU A 248 -24.79 -23.10 -7.29
CA LEU A 248 -25.86 -23.11 -8.26
C LEU A 248 -27.22 -22.76 -7.68
N ASP A 249 -27.35 -22.80 -6.35
CA ASP A 249 -28.61 -22.59 -5.61
C ASP A 249 -28.53 -21.45 -4.58
N GLY A 250 -27.33 -20.87 -4.39
CA GLY A 250 -27.05 -19.83 -3.40
C GLY A 250 -26.91 -20.36 -1.96
N ALA A 251 -27.10 -21.65 -1.73
CA ALA A 251 -27.04 -22.27 -0.40
C ALA A 251 -25.90 -23.29 -0.28
N THR A 252 -25.72 -24.11 -1.32
CA THR A 252 -24.68 -25.15 -1.38
C THR A 252 -23.47 -24.59 -2.14
N TRP A 253 -22.31 -24.62 -1.50
CA TRP A 253 -21.06 -24.14 -2.09
C TRP A 253 -20.12 -25.31 -2.33
N GLU A 254 -19.57 -25.37 -3.50
CA GLU A 254 -18.68 -26.44 -3.94
C GLU A 254 -17.39 -25.87 -4.54
N ASP A 255 -16.35 -26.67 -4.49
CA ASP A 255 -15.12 -26.40 -5.24
C ASP A 255 -15.39 -26.70 -6.73
N LEU A 256 -14.92 -25.85 -7.61
CA LEU A 256 -15.15 -25.96 -9.06
C LEU A 256 -14.66 -27.31 -9.62
N THR A 257 -13.64 -27.91 -8.98
CA THR A 257 -13.16 -29.25 -9.36
C THR A 257 -14.18 -30.37 -9.14
N ALA A 258 -15.18 -30.19 -8.27
CA ALA A 258 -16.30 -31.12 -8.13
C ALA A 258 -17.13 -31.22 -9.41
N HIS A 259 -17.08 -30.20 -10.25
CA HIS A 259 -17.72 -30.17 -11.57
C HIS A 259 -16.78 -30.59 -12.72
N GLY A 260 -15.59 -31.11 -12.41
CA GLY A 260 -14.59 -31.54 -13.38
C GLY A 260 -13.82 -30.40 -14.06
N LEU A 261 -13.87 -29.20 -13.48
CA LEU A 261 -13.22 -28.00 -14.01
C LEU A 261 -12.01 -27.64 -13.14
N SER A 262 -10.84 -27.55 -13.76
CA SER A 262 -9.58 -27.20 -13.09
C SER A 262 -9.19 -25.75 -13.38
N ASN A 263 -9.99 -24.83 -12.89
CA ASN A 263 -9.85 -23.40 -13.17
C ASN A 263 -9.90 -22.58 -11.86
N THR A 264 -9.36 -21.38 -11.91
CA THR A 264 -9.45 -20.38 -10.84
C THR A 264 -10.19 -19.15 -11.35
N TRP A 265 -11.07 -18.58 -10.52
CA TRP A 265 -11.82 -17.38 -10.88
C TRP A 265 -10.91 -16.15 -10.99
N MET A 266 -11.18 -15.33 -11.97
CA MET A 266 -10.48 -14.05 -12.15
C MET A 266 -11.22 -12.94 -11.40
N ILE A 267 -11.19 -13.05 -10.06
CA ILE A 267 -11.78 -12.10 -9.11
C ILE A 267 -10.68 -11.59 -8.21
N ARG A 268 -10.65 -10.26 -8.01
CA ARG A 268 -9.67 -9.59 -7.17
C ARG A 268 -10.35 -8.67 -6.17
N ALA A 269 -9.72 -8.45 -5.03
CA ALA A 269 -10.18 -7.55 -3.98
C ALA A 269 -9.04 -6.60 -3.61
N MET A 270 -9.31 -5.30 -3.52
CA MET A 270 -8.32 -4.30 -3.14
C MET A 270 -8.49 -3.95 -1.67
N VAL A 271 -7.41 -4.10 -0.92
CA VAL A 271 -7.29 -3.58 0.43
C VAL A 271 -6.52 -2.25 0.41
N ALA A 272 -6.88 -1.35 1.31
CA ALA A 272 -6.27 -0.04 1.45
C ALA A 272 -6.13 0.34 2.93
N THR A 273 -5.10 1.08 3.28
CA THR A 273 -4.90 1.58 4.64
C THR A 273 -5.93 2.64 5.05
N GLU A 274 -6.60 3.26 4.06
CA GLU A 274 -7.62 4.28 4.29
C GLU A 274 -8.94 3.90 3.60
N ALA A 275 -10.05 4.21 4.25
CA ALA A 275 -11.38 4.06 3.67
C ALA A 275 -11.57 5.12 2.59
N LYS A 276 -11.63 4.73 1.32
CA LYS A 276 -11.98 5.64 0.22
C LYS A 276 -13.39 6.20 0.47
N GLY A 277 -13.51 7.53 0.58
CA GLY A 277 -14.80 8.18 0.82
C GLY A 277 -15.20 8.33 2.28
N ALA A 278 -14.41 7.88 3.25
CA ALA A 278 -14.51 8.43 4.58
C ALA A 278 -14.39 9.95 4.44
N ALA A 279 -15.42 10.68 4.82
CA ALA A 279 -15.36 12.14 4.88
C ALA A 279 -14.06 12.44 5.62
N VAL A 280 -13.11 13.10 4.94
CA VAL A 280 -11.85 13.48 5.55
C VAL A 280 -12.23 14.32 6.76
N SER A 281 -12.24 13.71 7.94
CA SER A 281 -12.61 14.38 9.18
C SER A 281 -11.58 15.42 9.59
N GLU A 282 -10.44 15.45 8.87
CA GLU A 282 -9.42 16.47 8.95
C GLU A 282 -8.96 16.86 7.55
N LEU A 283 -9.69 17.75 6.92
CA LEU A 283 -9.12 18.58 5.87
C LEU A 283 -8.06 19.46 6.54
N LYS A 284 -6.78 19.11 6.39
CA LYS A 284 -5.71 20.06 6.68
C LYS A 284 -5.81 21.16 5.65
N ALA A 285 -6.48 22.25 6.01
CA ALA A 285 -6.46 23.46 5.22
C ALA A 285 -5.02 23.98 5.19
N LEU A 286 -4.43 24.02 4.01
CA LEU A 286 -3.19 24.75 3.78
C LEU A 286 -3.63 26.19 3.48
N ASP A 287 -3.46 27.08 4.45
CA ASP A 287 -3.64 28.52 4.23
C ASP A 287 -2.49 29.03 3.36
N TYR A 288 -2.79 29.38 2.12
CA TYR A 288 -1.87 30.11 1.26
C TYR A 288 -2.24 31.58 1.27
N GLU A 289 -1.33 32.43 1.73
CA GLU A 289 -1.42 33.86 1.47
C GLU A 289 -0.86 34.15 0.06
N PHE A 290 -1.71 34.54 -0.84
CA PHE A 290 -1.30 35.11 -2.12
C PHE A 290 -1.17 36.63 -1.95
N THR A 291 0.04 37.13 -1.90
CA THR A 291 0.28 38.57 -2.10
C THR A 291 0.39 38.83 -3.59
N ALA A 292 -0.51 39.61 -4.15
CA ALA A 292 -0.37 40.14 -5.49
C ALA A 292 0.85 41.06 -5.51
N ALA A 293 2.00 40.54 -6.00
CA ALA A 293 3.10 41.39 -6.39
C ALA A 293 2.72 42.05 -7.71
N GLY A 294 2.96 43.34 -7.83
CA GLY A 294 2.63 44.12 -9.02
C GLY A 294 3.18 43.46 -10.30
N GLU A 295 2.55 43.85 -11.43
CA GLU A 295 2.69 43.31 -12.78
C GLU A 295 3.92 42.43 -13.01
N GLY A 296 3.76 41.10 -12.94
CA GLY A 296 4.71 40.14 -13.51
C GLY A 296 5.29 39.08 -12.57
N GLU A 297 5.12 39.12 -11.25
CA GLU A 297 5.63 38.07 -10.34
C GLU A 297 4.56 37.54 -9.39
N VAL A 298 4.28 36.24 -9.50
CA VAL A 298 3.46 35.49 -8.51
C VAL A 298 4.43 34.80 -7.55
N ALA A 299 4.57 35.33 -6.36
CA ALA A 299 5.31 34.65 -5.29
C ALA A 299 4.33 33.90 -4.39
N ALA A 300 4.35 32.57 -4.41
CA ALA A 300 3.61 31.75 -3.47
C ALA A 300 4.48 31.52 -2.21
N LYS A 301 3.97 31.93 -1.05
CA LYS A 301 4.59 31.62 0.25
C LYS A 301 3.65 30.69 1.00
N GLY A 302 3.96 29.39 0.98
CA GLY A 302 3.24 28.41 1.75
C GLY A 302 3.75 28.36 3.20
N VAL A 303 2.86 28.45 4.17
CA VAL A 303 3.15 28.14 5.57
C VAL A 303 2.35 26.90 5.94
N ALA A 304 3.02 25.75 6.03
CA ALA A 304 2.42 24.57 6.62
C ALA A 304 2.39 24.76 8.14
N ARG A 305 1.20 24.85 8.74
CA ARG A 305 1.01 24.71 10.18
C ARG A 305 0.56 23.29 10.46
N GLY A 306 1.44 22.55 11.18
CA GLY A 306 1.19 21.21 11.68
C GLY A 306 0.25 21.21 12.89
#